data_ec446758e4ea4bd04db5d4dd4601afb5
#
_entry.id   ec446758e4ea4bd04db5d4dd4601afb5
#
_cell.length_a   1.000
_cell.length_b   1.000
_cell.length_c   1.000
_cell.angle_alpha   90.00
_cell.angle_beta   90.00
_cell.angle_gamma   90.00
#
_symmetry.space_group_name_H-M   'P 1'
#
loop_
_entity.id
_entity.type
_entity.pdbx_description
1 polymer ?
#
loop_
_entity_poly.entity_id
_entity_poly.type
_entity_poly.pdbx_seq_one_letter_code
_entity_poly.pdbx_strand_id
1 'polypeptide(L)'
;MLQPARTKYRKAHKGRIHGQASRGEILNYGTYGLKAMEPERIISKQIEAARVALTRYMKRTGKVWLRIFPNIPVSKKPTEVRMGKGKGTTEFWVCRVKPGRIIFEVDGVDEDTAKIALYKASTKLPIKTKFIKRF
;
A
#
# COMPACT_ATOMS: atom_id res chain seq x y z
N MET A 1 6.85 -10.89 4.79
CA MET A 1 6.25 -9.62 4.39
C MET A 1 6.81 -9.17 3.05
N LEU A 2 6.08 -8.29 2.40
CA LEU A 2 6.49 -7.78 1.10
C LEU A 2 7.76 -6.94 1.20
N GLN A 3 8.74 -7.27 0.39
CA GLN A 3 9.96 -6.49 0.25
C GLN A 3 10.61 -6.83 -1.09
N PRO A 4 11.42 -5.93 -1.67
CA PRO A 4 12.09 -6.22 -2.92
C PRO A 4 13.08 -7.38 -2.75
N ALA A 5 13.12 -8.27 -3.73
CA ALA A 5 14.12 -9.34 -3.77
C ALA A 5 15.52 -8.77 -4.02
N ARG A 6 15.58 -7.67 -4.78
CA ARG A 6 16.85 -7.03 -5.13
C ARG A 6 16.64 -5.52 -5.24
N THR A 7 17.59 -4.74 -4.76
CA THR A 7 17.52 -3.28 -4.82
C THR A 7 18.76 -2.70 -5.49
N LYS A 8 18.59 -1.59 -6.18
CA LYS A 8 19.69 -0.82 -6.76
C LYS A 8 20.49 -0.13 -5.65
N TYR A 9 19.79 0.38 -4.62
CA TYR A 9 20.39 1.04 -3.47
C TYR A 9 19.90 0.39 -2.19
N ARG A 10 20.82 0.18 -1.23
CA ARG A 10 20.48 -0.37 0.09
C ARG A 10 19.64 0.57 0.91
N LYS A 11 19.88 1.86 0.76
CA LYS A 11 19.22 2.91 1.53
C LYS A 11 18.77 4.01 0.57
N ALA A 12 17.74 4.74 0.97
CA ALA A 12 17.20 5.82 0.16
C ALA A 12 16.93 7.05 1.04
N HIS A 13 16.92 8.22 0.40
CA HIS A 13 16.53 9.45 1.08
C HIS A 13 15.03 9.44 1.36
N LYS A 14 14.65 10.05 2.50
CA LYS A 14 13.25 10.10 2.91
C LYS A 14 12.37 10.81 1.88
N GLY A 15 12.75 12.00 1.45
CA GLY A 15 11.98 12.77 0.47
C GLY A 15 10.59 13.15 0.95
N ARG A 16 9.86 13.84 0.10
CA ARG A 16 8.45 14.22 0.32
C ARG A 16 7.61 13.72 -0.83
N ILE A 17 6.34 13.46 -0.54
CA ILE A 17 5.38 13.01 -1.55
C ILE A 17 4.62 14.21 -2.07
N HIS A 18 4.75 14.49 -3.37
CA HIS A 18 4.12 15.65 -4.01
C HIS A 18 3.19 15.26 -5.14
N GLY A 19 2.18 16.10 -5.37
CA GLY A 19 1.30 15.98 -6.52
C GLY A 19 0.32 14.83 -6.41
N GLN A 20 -0.34 14.55 -7.53
CA GLN A 20 -1.30 13.46 -7.66
C GLN A 20 -0.71 12.33 -8.51
N ALA A 21 -1.28 11.14 -8.36
CA ALA A 21 -0.84 10.00 -9.14
C ALA A 21 -1.11 10.22 -10.63
N SER A 22 -0.09 10.00 -11.46
CA SER A 22 -0.21 10.02 -12.91
C SER A 22 -0.28 8.62 -13.49
N ARG A 23 0.08 7.61 -12.70
CA ARG A 23 0.00 6.20 -13.07
C ARG A 23 -0.69 5.43 -11.96
N GLY A 24 -1.38 4.34 -12.33
CA GLY A 24 -2.08 3.52 -11.36
C GLY A 24 -3.30 4.19 -10.75
N GLU A 25 -3.93 5.10 -11.48
CA GLU A 25 -5.11 5.85 -11.02
C GLU A 25 -6.42 5.29 -11.55
N ILE A 26 -6.36 4.32 -12.47
CA ILE A 26 -7.54 3.68 -13.05
C ILE A 26 -7.51 2.17 -12.81
N LEU A 27 -8.71 1.58 -12.72
CA LEU A 27 -8.84 0.13 -12.59
C LEU A 27 -8.46 -0.54 -13.91
N ASN A 28 -7.49 -1.46 -13.84
CA ASN A 28 -7.02 -2.20 -15.02
C ASN A 28 -7.42 -3.66 -15.01
N TYR A 29 -7.49 -4.28 -13.84
CA TYR A 29 -7.67 -5.73 -13.70
C TYR A 29 -9.03 -6.10 -13.13
N GLY A 30 -9.49 -5.36 -12.14
CA GLY A 30 -10.72 -5.68 -11.43
C GLY A 30 -11.88 -4.76 -11.76
N THR A 31 -13.05 -5.09 -11.26
CA THR A 31 -14.26 -4.28 -11.39
C THR A 31 -14.37 -3.24 -10.29
N TYR A 32 -13.82 -3.55 -9.12
CA TYR A 32 -13.89 -2.70 -7.93
C TYR A 32 -12.48 -2.42 -7.41
N GLY A 33 -12.31 -1.31 -6.74
CA GLY A 33 -11.00 -0.96 -6.20
C GLY A 33 -11.05 0.00 -5.05
N LEU A 34 -9.89 0.15 -4.41
CA LEU A 34 -9.67 1.08 -3.31
C LEU A 34 -8.66 2.12 -3.77
N LYS A 35 -9.06 3.37 -3.73
CA LYS A 35 -8.27 4.50 -4.21
C LYS A 35 -7.79 5.34 -3.05
N ALA A 36 -6.50 5.71 -3.05
CA ALA A 36 -5.94 6.59 -2.04
C ALA A 36 -6.43 8.02 -2.26
N MET A 37 -6.82 8.69 -1.18
CA MET A 37 -7.27 10.07 -1.21
C MET A 37 -6.28 11.03 -0.55
N GLU A 38 -5.23 10.50 0.08
CA GLU A 38 -4.20 11.28 0.77
C GLU A 38 -2.82 10.76 0.41
N PRO A 39 -1.78 11.63 0.43
CA PRO A 39 -0.40 11.15 0.24
C PRO A 39 0.12 10.55 1.54
N GLU A 40 0.81 9.43 1.46
CA GLU A 40 1.41 8.81 2.63
C GLU A 40 2.42 7.74 2.23
N ARG A 41 3.26 7.37 3.17
CA ARG A 41 4.12 6.19 3.08
C ARG A 41 3.41 5.04 3.76
N ILE A 42 3.11 3.99 3.00
CA ILE A 42 2.42 2.81 3.53
C ILE A 42 3.47 1.73 3.75
N ILE A 43 3.55 1.23 4.99
CA ILE A 43 4.54 0.21 5.34
C ILE A 43 4.08 -1.17 4.87
N SER A 44 5.05 -2.05 4.61
CA SER A 44 4.80 -3.43 4.22
C SER A 44 3.81 -4.15 5.15
N LYS A 45 3.93 -3.93 6.46
CA LYS A 45 3.01 -4.53 7.45
C LYS A 45 1.57 -4.08 7.27
N GLN A 46 1.37 -2.81 6.97
CA GLN A 46 0.02 -2.26 6.73
C GLN A 46 -0.59 -2.84 5.47
N ILE A 47 0.20 -2.95 4.40
CA ILE A 47 -0.25 -3.53 3.14
C ILE A 47 -0.67 -4.98 3.35
N GLU A 48 0.15 -5.75 4.06
CA GLU A 48 -0.12 -7.16 4.33
C GLU A 48 -1.36 -7.33 5.21
N ALA A 49 -1.50 -6.51 6.26
CA ALA A 49 -2.67 -6.54 7.14
C ALA A 49 -3.95 -6.23 6.36
N ALA A 50 -3.90 -5.23 5.47
CA ALA A 50 -5.05 -4.87 4.64
C ALA A 50 -5.43 -6.00 3.69
N ARG A 51 -4.44 -6.62 3.04
CA ARG A 51 -4.65 -7.75 2.14
C ARG A 51 -5.32 -8.92 2.86
N VAL A 52 -4.83 -9.25 4.05
CA VAL A 52 -5.38 -10.35 4.86
C VAL A 52 -6.83 -10.07 5.25
N ALA A 53 -7.12 -8.83 5.71
CA ALA A 53 -8.48 -8.46 6.10
C ALA A 53 -9.44 -8.58 4.91
N LEU A 54 -9.01 -8.15 3.73
CA LEU A 54 -9.79 -8.19 2.51
C LEU A 54 -10.09 -9.65 2.08
N THR A 55 -9.06 -10.48 2.03
CA THR A 55 -9.21 -11.87 1.59
C THR A 55 -10.02 -12.70 2.58
N ARG A 56 -9.91 -12.45 3.87
CA ARG A 56 -10.71 -13.13 4.88
C ARG A 56 -12.21 -12.86 4.70
N TYR A 57 -12.56 -11.62 4.44
CA TYR A 57 -13.97 -11.29 4.22
C TYR A 57 -14.51 -11.94 2.95
N MET A 58 -13.71 -11.97 1.89
CA MET A 58 -14.10 -12.58 0.62
C MET A 58 -14.12 -14.11 0.67
N LYS A 59 -13.63 -14.72 1.74
CA LYS A 59 -13.62 -16.19 1.95
C LYS A 59 -13.00 -16.95 0.76
N ARG A 60 -11.91 -16.38 0.21
CA ARG A 60 -11.20 -16.94 -0.94
C ARG A 60 -11.99 -16.99 -2.24
N THR A 61 -13.12 -16.29 -2.32
CA THR A 61 -13.85 -16.14 -3.58
C THR A 61 -13.30 -14.92 -4.30
N GLY A 62 -13.38 -14.94 -5.64
CA GLY A 62 -12.91 -13.83 -6.45
C GLY A 62 -11.38 -13.72 -6.51
N LYS A 63 -10.93 -12.61 -7.07
CA LYS A 63 -9.52 -12.31 -7.26
C LYS A 63 -9.18 -10.96 -6.66
N VAL A 64 -7.95 -10.83 -6.16
CA VAL A 64 -7.42 -9.59 -5.58
C VAL A 64 -6.10 -9.26 -6.27
N TRP A 65 -5.95 -8.01 -6.67
CA TRP A 65 -4.69 -7.49 -7.19
C TRP A 65 -4.18 -6.39 -6.27
N LEU A 66 -2.93 -6.52 -5.85
CA LEU A 66 -2.23 -5.48 -5.11
C LEU A 66 -1.53 -4.58 -6.12
N ARG A 67 -1.90 -3.28 -6.15
CA ARG A 67 -1.39 -2.34 -7.16
C ARG A 67 -0.22 -1.50 -6.66
N ILE A 68 0.20 -1.70 -5.43
CA ILE A 68 1.34 -1.00 -4.84
C ILE A 68 2.35 -2.01 -4.30
N PHE A 69 3.60 -1.60 -4.22
CA PHE A 69 4.64 -2.46 -3.67
C PHE A 69 5.59 -1.63 -2.79
N PRO A 70 5.99 -2.13 -1.62
CA PRO A 70 6.89 -1.41 -0.72
C PRO A 70 8.34 -1.56 -1.17
N ASN A 71 8.79 -0.64 -2.01
CA ASN A 71 10.13 -0.70 -2.63
C ASN A 71 11.12 0.32 -2.05
N ILE A 72 10.69 1.16 -1.10
CA ILE A 72 11.55 2.19 -0.50
C ILE A 72 11.99 1.73 0.88
N PRO A 73 13.29 1.61 1.15
CA PRO A 73 13.77 1.25 2.49
C PRO A 73 13.73 2.44 3.43
N VAL A 74 13.31 2.21 4.67
CA VAL A 74 13.33 3.21 5.73
C VAL A 74 14.28 2.74 6.81
N SER A 75 15.23 3.59 7.14
CA SER A 75 16.26 3.31 8.13
C SER A 75 15.92 3.98 9.46
N LYS A 76 16.27 3.31 10.55
CA LYS A 76 16.13 3.85 11.90
C LYS A 76 17.34 3.48 12.71
N LYS A 77 17.92 4.45 13.41
CA LYS A 77 19.00 4.18 14.34
C LYS A 77 18.43 3.77 15.69
N PRO A 78 19.07 2.79 16.37
CA PRO A 78 18.70 2.50 17.75
C PRO A 78 18.85 3.74 18.61
N THR A 79 18.03 3.86 19.64
CA THR A 79 18.09 5.01 20.56
C THR A 79 19.43 5.12 21.28
N GLU A 80 20.17 4.02 21.40
CA GLU A 80 21.46 3.92 22.08
C GLU A 80 22.63 4.40 21.20
N VAL A 81 22.43 4.55 19.89
CA VAL A 81 23.47 4.94 18.95
C VAL A 81 23.52 6.45 18.83
N ARG A 82 24.75 7.00 18.96
CA ARG A 82 24.96 8.46 18.82
C ARG A 82 24.67 8.91 17.39
N MET A 83 24.13 10.11 17.27
CA MET A 83 23.88 10.74 15.98
C MET A 83 25.21 11.01 15.26
N GLY A 84 25.18 10.99 13.93
CA GLY A 84 26.32 11.38 13.11
C GLY A 84 27.21 10.25 12.61
N LYS A 85 26.97 9.00 12.98
CA LYS A 85 27.76 7.85 12.50
C LYS A 85 27.13 7.16 11.29
N GLY A 86 26.71 7.97 10.31
CA GLY A 86 26.07 7.44 9.10
C GLY A 86 24.62 7.06 9.30
N LYS A 87 24.00 6.54 8.24
CA LYS A 87 22.61 6.16 8.23
C LYS A 87 22.41 4.81 8.91
N GLY A 88 21.33 4.68 9.66
CA GLY A 88 20.99 3.42 10.33
C GLY A 88 20.70 2.28 9.36
N THR A 89 20.52 1.08 9.88
CA THR A 89 20.16 -0.09 9.09
C THR A 89 18.71 0.04 8.58
N THR A 90 18.43 -0.60 7.45
CA THR A 90 17.06 -0.65 6.92
C THR A 90 16.19 -1.45 7.89
N GLU A 91 15.15 -0.81 8.41
CA GLU A 91 14.25 -1.41 9.38
C GLU A 91 12.97 -1.94 8.74
N PHE A 92 12.42 -1.19 7.79
CA PHE A 92 11.20 -1.60 7.11
C PHE A 92 11.12 -1.00 5.71
N TRP A 93 10.20 -1.51 4.92
CA TRP A 93 9.98 -1.08 3.54
C TRP A 93 8.64 -0.39 3.41
N VAL A 94 8.59 0.66 2.60
CA VAL A 94 7.38 1.45 2.41
C VAL A 94 7.12 1.68 0.92
N CYS A 95 5.86 2.00 0.61
CA CYS A 95 5.45 2.51 -0.69
C CYS A 95 5.01 3.96 -0.52
N ARG A 96 5.51 4.84 -1.37
CA ARG A 96 5.04 6.23 -1.41
C ARG A 96 3.80 6.27 -2.28
N VAL A 97 2.68 6.62 -1.67
CA VAL A 97 1.39 6.65 -2.35
C VAL A 97 0.94 8.09 -2.52
N LYS A 98 0.58 8.46 -3.74
CA LYS A 98 0.01 9.78 -4.05
C LYS A 98 -1.51 9.69 -4.09
N PRO A 99 -2.21 10.80 -3.81
CA PRO A 99 -3.68 10.83 -3.97
C PRO A 99 -4.05 10.39 -5.38
N GLY A 100 -5.07 9.57 -5.50
CA GLY A 100 -5.53 9.04 -6.77
C GLY A 100 -5.00 7.66 -7.12
N ARG A 101 -3.98 7.17 -6.41
CA ARG A 101 -3.40 5.85 -6.67
C ARG A 101 -4.35 4.73 -6.24
N ILE A 102 -4.53 3.74 -7.10
CA ILE A 102 -5.27 2.52 -6.76
C ILE A 102 -4.35 1.64 -5.90
N ILE A 103 -4.88 1.20 -4.76
CA ILE A 103 -4.14 0.34 -3.83
C ILE A 103 -4.46 -1.12 -4.06
N PHE A 104 -5.75 -1.46 -4.09
CA PHE A 104 -6.24 -2.82 -4.36
C PHE A 104 -7.28 -2.80 -5.46
N GLU A 105 -7.35 -3.90 -6.21
CA GLU A 105 -8.46 -4.17 -7.12
C GLU A 105 -9.03 -5.54 -6.80
N VAL A 106 -10.34 -5.70 -6.93
CA VAL A 106 -11.02 -6.98 -6.71
C VAL A 106 -12.00 -7.26 -7.85
N ASP A 107 -12.23 -8.54 -8.10
CA ASP A 107 -13.18 -9.00 -9.09
C ASP A 107 -13.72 -10.37 -8.68
N GLY A 108 -14.80 -10.80 -9.32
CA GLY A 108 -15.37 -12.11 -9.06
C GLY A 108 -16.26 -12.18 -7.82
N VAL A 109 -16.64 -11.03 -7.26
CA VAL A 109 -17.59 -10.92 -6.15
C VAL A 109 -18.61 -9.84 -6.48
N ASP A 110 -19.73 -9.83 -5.77
CA ASP A 110 -20.75 -8.80 -5.96
C ASP A 110 -20.29 -7.46 -5.34
N GLU A 111 -20.97 -6.39 -5.71
CA GLU A 111 -20.59 -5.04 -5.29
C GLU A 111 -20.62 -4.89 -3.76
N ASP A 112 -21.64 -5.41 -3.10
CA ASP A 112 -21.77 -5.28 -1.65
C ASP A 112 -20.64 -5.99 -0.92
N THR A 113 -20.28 -7.19 -1.35
CA THR A 113 -19.17 -7.94 -0.79
C THR A 113 -17.85 -7.21 -1.00
N ALA A 114 -17.63 -6.70 -2.22
CA ALA A 114 -16.41 -5.95 -2.55
C ALA A 114 -16.30 -4.69 -1.71
N LYS A 115 -17.40 -3.96 -1.54
CA LYS A 115 -17.44 -2.71 -0.78
C LYS A 115 -17.07 -2.94 0.68
N ILE A 116 -17.64 -3.96 1.31
CA ILE A 116 -17.34 -4.29 2.71
C ILE A 116 -15.90 -4.79 2.85
N ALA A 117 -15.46 -5.66 1.95
CA ALA A 117 -14.10 -6.21 1.98
C ALA A 117 -13.05 -5.10 1.86
N LEU A 118 -13.24 -4.18 0.91
CA LEU A 118 -12.34 -3.06 0.72
C LEU A 118 -12.39 -2.07 1.88
N TYR A 119 -13.56 -1.88 2.50
CA TYR A 119 -13.66 -1.06 3.71
C TYR A 119 -12.83 -1.67 4.83
N LYS A 120 -12.94 -2.98 5.06
CA LYS A 120 -12.15 -3.67 6.09
C LYS A 120 -10.65 -3.53 5.82
N ALA A 121 -10.23 -3.62 4.57
CA ALA A 121 -8.84 -3.37 4.19
C ALA A 121 -8.43 -1.94 4.51
N SER A 122 -9.28 -0.97 4.23
CA SER A 122 -8.97 0.44 4.45
C SER A 122 -8.71 0.78 5.92
N THR A 123 -9.33 0.05 6.85
CA THR A 123 -9.13 0.28 8.28
C THR A 123 -7.70 -0.06 8.73
N LYS A 124 -6.96 -0.84 7.95
CA LYS A 124 -5.57 -1.19 8.23
C LYS A 124 -4.57 -0.24 7.60
N LEU A 125 -5.04 0.70 6.80
CA LEU A 125 -4.19 1.67 6.11
C LEU A 125 -4.20 3.01 6.84
N PRO A 126 -3.11 3.78 6.77
CA PRO A 126 -2.98 5.05 7.50
C PRO A 126 -3.58 6.25 6.79
N ILE A 127 -4.35 6.04 5.71
CA ILE A 127 -4.85 7.10 4.85
C ILE A 127 -6.35 6.98 4.61
N LYS A 128 -6.94 8.07 4.19
CA LYS A 128 -8.31 8.06 3.68
C LYS A 128 -8.33 7.43 2.30
N THR A 129 -9.34 6.60 2.05
CA THR A 129 -9.50 5.87 0.81
C THR A 129 -10.92 6.01 0.30
N LYS A 130 -11.11 5.68 -0.96
CA LYS A 130 -12.42 5.71 -1.61
C LYS A 130 -12.65 4.41 -2.36
N PHE A 131 -13.84 3.84 -2.18
CA PHE A 131 -14.29 2.72 -2.98
C PHE A 131 -14.62 3.23 -4.39
N ILE A 132 -14.11 2.56 -5.40
CA ILE A 132 -14.39 2.89 -6.79
C ILE A 132 -14.82 1.64 -7.55
N LYS A 133 -15.56 1.85 -8.61
CA LYS A 133 -15.99 0.78 -9.52
C LYS A 133 -15.81 1.22 -10.96
N ARG A 134 -15.64 0.23 -11.84
CA ARG A 134 -15.37 0.50 -13.25
C ARG A 134 -16.61 1.11 -13.96
N PHE A 135 -17.78 0.68 -13.55
CA PHE A 135 -19.02 1.14 -14.16
C PHE A 135 -20.03 1.60 -13.13
#